data_5c2ffa879abab1f29aaef6177dcc537a
#
_entry.id   5c2ffa879abab1f29aaef6177dcc537a
#
_cell.length_a   1.000
_cell.length_b   1.000
_cell.length_c   1.000
_cell.angle_alpha   90.00
_cell.angle_beta   90.00
_cell.angle_gamma   90.00
#
_symmetry.space_group_name_H-M   'P 1'
#
loop_
_entity.id
_entity.type
_entity.pdbx_description
1 polymer ?
#
loop_
_entity_poly.entity_id
_entity_poly.type
_entity_poly.pdbx_seq_one_letter_code
_entity_poly.pdbx_strand_id
1 'polypeptide(L)'
;LAARSVADRIAHELGQTVGRERGQVVGYQVRFTDEVGPTTLVKLMTDGILLAEIQSDPMLRRYDTLIIDEAHERSLNIDFILGYVARLLPARPDLKVIITSATIDSDRFARHFGTWEGAPGSSHLIEPAPVIEVSGRTYPVEIRYRPLGPTTPSSYTSEASAQQANDPTETVETTDVTESGPMQLVLEDPDDELATLGYGMGEDIDVETAICLAVDELSAEGDGDILVFLPGERDIRDTEAALLDHLKGRGRRAGDDKGAHPGDIEILPLYARLTAAEQHRVFEPHR
;
A
#
# COMPACT_ATOMS: atom_id res chain seq x y z
N LEU A 1 4.15 1.93 -13.38
CA LEU A 1 5.31 1.37 -12.72
C LEU A 1 4.98 -0.03 -12.19
N ALA A 2 3.98 -0.22 -11.31
CA ALA A 2 3.65 -1.48 -10.66
C ALA A 2 3.50 -2.66 -11.63
N ALA A 3 2.66 -2.56 -12.67
CA ALA A 3 2.44 -3.66 -13.62
C ALA A 3 3.73 -4.14 -14.29
N ARG A 4 4.68 -3.24 -14.59
CA ARG A 4 5.97 -3.61 -15.17
C ARG A 4 6.86 -4.32 -14.16
N SER A 5 7.03 -3.74 -12.96
CA SER A 5 7.90 -4.32 -11.92
C SER A 5 7.42 -5.70 -11.49
N VAL A 6 6.09 -5.90 -11.37
CA VAL A 6 5.52 -7.21 -11.06
C VAL A 6 5.72 -8.19 -12.21
N ALA A 7 5.58 -7.75 -13.48
CA ALA A 7 5.85 -8.58 -14.63
C ALA A 7 7.32 -9.03 -14.68
N ASP A 8 8.26 -8.10 -14.48
CA ASP A 8 9.69 -8.38 -14.44
C ASP A 8 10.01 -9.40 -13.32
N ARG A 9 9.40 -9.26 -12.16
CA ARG A 9 9.58 -10.18 -11.04
C ARG A 9 9.05 -11.58 -11.34
N ILE A 10 7.82 -11.69 -11.85
CA ILE A 10 7.24 -13.00 -12.21
C ILE A 10 8.08 -13.66 -13.30
N ALA A 11 8.51 -12.90 -14.31
CA ALA A 11 9.38 -13.44 -15.37
C ALA A 11 10.70 -13.96 -14.80
N HIS A 12 11.34 -13.22 -13.90
CA HIS A 12 12.56 -13.63 -13.23
C HIS A 12 12.37 -14.91 -12.40
N GLU A 13 11.29 -15.03 -11.65
CA GLU A 13 10.97 -16.23 -10.87
C GLU A 13 10.73 -17.47 -11.76
N LEU A 14 10.27 -17.25 -13.00
CA LEU A 14 10.12 -18.29 -14.04
C LEU A 14 11.42 -18.53 -14.83
N GLY A 15 12.52 -17.87 -14.49
CA GLY A 15 13.78 -17.96 -15.21
C GLY A 15 13.75 -17.35 -16.61
N GLN A 16 12.91 -16.34 -16.83
CA GLN A 16 12.69 -15.67 -18.13
C GLN A 16 12.81 -14.15 -18.00
N THR A 17 12.68 -13.48 -19.12
CA THR A 17 12.52 -12.03 -19.23
C THR A 17 11.14 -11.70 -19.77
N VAL A 18 10.62 -10.53 -19.41
CA VAL A 18 9.40 -10.00 -20.00
C VAL A 18 9.62 -9.67 -21.47
N GLY A 19 8.63 -9.97 -22.33
CA GLY A 19 8.72 -9.58 -23.73
C GLY A 19 7.72 -10.26 -24.66
N ARG A 20 7.92 -10.04 -25.95
CA ARG A 20 7.06 -10.51 -27.04
C ARG A 20 7.64 -11.69 -27.82
N GLU A 21 8.87 -12.06 -27.52
CA GLU A 21 9.56 -13.09 -28.28
C GLU A 21 9.04 -14.48 -27.96
N ARG A 22 9.31 -15.41 -28.90
CA ARG A 22 8.87 -16.79 -28.70
C ARG A 22 9.59 -17.43 -27.53
N GLY A 23 8.80 -17.90 -26.57
CA GLY A 23 9.30 -18.49 -25.33
C GLY A 23 9.19 -17.55 -24.13
N GLN A 24 8.94 -16.28 -24.33
CA GLN A 24 8.59 -15.35 -23.24
C GLN A 24 7.10 -15.48 -22.96
N VAL A 25 6.79 -15.96 -21.76
CA VAL A 25 5.39 -16.25 -21.37
C VAL A 25 4.78 -15.17 -20.49
N VAL A 26 5.59 -14.21 -20.03
CA VAL A 26 5.13 -13.07 -19.22
C VAL A 26 5.21 -11.80 -20.05
N GLY A 27 4.12 -11.08 -20.09
CA GLY A 27 4.03 -9.78 -20.75
C GLY A 27 3.23 -8.77 -19.94
N TYR A 28 3.32 -7.51 -20.29
CA TYR A 28 2.49 -6.46 -19.69
C TYR A 28 1.97 -5.49 -20.74
N GLN A 29 0.85 -4.86 -20.42
CA GLN A 29 0.26 -3.81 -21.25
C GLN A 29 -0.20 -2.63 -20.40
N VAL A 30 0.33 -1.45 -20.71
CA VAL A 30 -0.04 -0.19 -20.09
C VAL A 30 -0.29 0.85 -21.18
N ARG A 31 -0.77 2.04 -20.82
CA ARG A 31 -1.34 3.03 -21.75
C ARG A 31 -0.52 3.27 -23.04
N PHE A 32 0.80 3.24 -22.99
CA PHE A 32 1.65 3.53 -24.16
C PHE A 32 2.69 2.43 -24.45
N THR A 33 2.62 1.34 -23.73
CA THR A 33 3.57 0.24 -23.84
C THR A 33 2.81 -1.07 -23.84
N ASP A 34 3.13 -1.90 -24.82
CA ASP A 34 2.58 -3.23 -24.97
C ASP A 34 3.74 -4.21 -25.18
N GLU A 35 3.99 -5.08 -24.23
CA GLU A 35 4.97 -6.16 -24.26
C GLU A 35 4.28 -7.53 -24.16
N VAL A 36 3.24 -7.72 -25.00
CA VAL A 36 2.48 -8.96 -25.08
C VAL A 36 2.69 -9.61 -26.42
N GLY A 37 3.10 -10.87 -26.41
CA GLY A 37 3.35 -11.68 -27.60
C GLY A 37 2.35 -12.83 -27.76
N PRO A 38 2.45 -13.60 -28.86
CA PRO A 38 1.55 -14.73 -29.13
C PRO A 38 1.73 -15.90 -28.15
N THR A 39 2.84 -15.95 -27.44
CA THR A 39 3.16 -16.99 -26.44
C THR A 39 2.94 -16.51 -25.00
N THR A 40 2.45 -15.29 -24.79
CA THR A 40 2.17 -14.76 -23.47
C THR A 40 1.06 -15.54 -22.80
N LEU A 41 1.35 -16.12 -21.64
CA LEU A 41 0.41 -16.84 -20.76
C LEU A 41 0.00 -15.98 -19.57
N VAL A 42 0.91 -15.17 -19.05
CA VAL A 42 0.66 -14.24 -17.93
C VAL A 42 0.76 -12.83 -18.47
N LYS A 43 -0.38 -12.12 -18.49
CA LYS A 43 -0.47 -10.74 -18.94
C LYS A 43 -0.82 -9.84 -17.77
N LEU A 44 0.06 -8.91 -17.45
CA LEU A 44 -0.21 -7.86 -16.50
C LEU A 44 -0.72 -6.61 -17.24
N MET A 45 -1.74 -5.98 -16.70
CA MET A 45 -2.30 -4.77 -17.31
C MET A 45 -2.88 -3.85 -16.25
N THR A 46 -3.00 -2.57 -16.59
CA THR A 46 -3.75 -1.64 -15.77
C THR A 46 -5.26 -1.85 -15.94
N ASP A 47 -6.03 -1.46 -14.94
CA ASP A 47 -7.50 -1.47 -14.94
C ASP A 47 -8.10 -0.80 -16.19
N GLY A 48 -7.55 0.34 -16.62
CA GLY A 48 -7.98 1.04 -17.83
C GLY A 48 -7.77 0.24 -19.12
N ILE A 49 -6.73 -0.60 -19.20
CA ILE A 49 -6.52 -1.50 -20.35
C ILE A 49 -7.54 -2.61 -20.36
N LEU A 50 -7.84 -3.22 -19.21
CA LEU A 50 -8.90 -4.22 -19.10
C LEU A 50 -10.26 -3.65 -19.50
N LEU A 51 -10.59 -2.44 -19.10
CA LEU A 51 -11.82 -1.76 -19.51
C LEU A 51 -11.90 -1.55 -21.02
N ALA A 52 -10.79 -1.22 -21.67
CA ALA A 52 -10.73 -1.10 -23.12
C ALA A 52 -10.90 -2.47 -23.80
N GLU A 53 -10.35 -3.53 -23.24
CA GLU A 53 -10.52 -4.89 -23.78
C GLU A 53 -11.95 -5.39 -23.66
N ILE A 54 -12.64 -5.11 -22.55
CA ILE A 54 -14.06 -5.44 -22.36
C ILE A 54 -14.92 -4.85 -23.48
N GLN A 55 -14.58 -3.68 -24.03
CA GLN A 55 -15.33 -3.10 -25.15
C GLN A 55 -15.20 -3.89 -26.43
N SER A 56 -14.06 -4.52 -26.68
CA SER A 56 -13.79 -5.32 -27.88
C SER A 56 -14.10 -6.82 -27.72
N ASP A 57 -13.90 -7.34 -26.52
CA ASP A 57 -14.20 -8.71 -26.11
C ASP A 57 -15.04 -8.73 -24.81
N PRO A 58 -16.35 -8.48 -24.91
CA PRO A 58 -17.23 -8.45 -23.73
C PRO A 58 -17.25 -9.76 -22.94
N MET A 59 -16.91 -10.87 -23.54
CA MET A 59 -16.88 -12.17 -22.88
C MET A 59 -15.51 -12.53 -22.31
N LEU A 60 -14.50 -11.66 -22.48
CA LEU A 60 -13.10 -11.90 -22.06
C LEU A 60 -12.61 -13.30 -22.44
N ARG A 61 -12.91 -13.75 -23.68
CA ARG A 61 -12.65 -15.12 -24.16
C ARG A 61 -11.15 -15.44 -24.28
N ARG A 62 -10.32 -14.42 -24.26
CA ARG A 62 -8.86 -14.56 -24.29
C ARG A 62 -8.27 -15.02 -22.97
N TYR A 63 -9.06 -15.01 -21.89
CA TYR A 63 -8.63 -15.30 -20.54
C TYR A 63 -9.41 -16.50 -19.96
N ASP A 64 -8.71 -17.37 -19.29
CA ASP A 64 -9.27 -18.45 -18.45
C ASP A 64 -9.25 -18.08 -16.97
N THR A 65 -8.39 -17.17 -16.58
CA THR A 65 -8.22 -16.69 -15.21
C THR A 65 -8.01 -15.18 -15.21
N LEU A 66 -8.72 -14.49 -14.35
CA LEU A 66 -8.60 -13.06 -14.11
C LEU A 66 -8.21 -12.83 -12.64
N ILE A 67 -7.13 -12.10 -12.42
CA ILE A 67 -6.68 -11.69 -11.09
C ILE A 67 -6.88 -10.18 -10.96
N ILE A 68 -7.68 -9.75 -10.00
CA ILE A 68 -7.92 -8.33 -9.68
C ILE A 68 -7.17 -8.05 -8.39
N ASP A 69 -6.05 -7.34 -8.54
CA ASP A 69 -5.16 -7.03 -7.43
C ASP A 69 -5.54 -5.72 -6.76
N GLU A 70 -5.24 -5.61 -5.45
CA GLU A 70 -5.51 -4.42 -4.63
C GLU A 70 -6.97 -3.93 -4.69
N ALA A 71 -7.93 -4.86 -4.72
CA ALA A 71 -9.36 -4.51 -4.87
C ALA A 71 -9.90 -3.59 -3.76
N HIS A 72 -9.19 -3.50 -2.63
CA HIS A 72 -9.53 -2.61 -1.52
C HIS A 72 -9.32 -1.12 -1.84
N GLU A 73 -8.52 -0.76 -2.85
CA GLU A 73 -8.37 0.63 -3.29
C GLU A 73 -9.68 1.25 -3.78
N ARG A 74 -10.65 0.43 -4.20
CA ARG A 74 -12.00 0.84 -4.56
C ARG A 74 -12.04 2.01 -5.55
N SER A 75 -11.07 2.05 -6.50
CA SER A 75 -11.14 3.01 -7.60
C SER A 75 -12.40 2.78 -8.44
N LEU A 76 -12.88 3.83 -9.12
CA LEU A 76 -14.06 3.74 -9.99
C LEU A 76 -13.91 2.61 -11.04
N ASN A 77 -12.72 2.46 -11.60
CA ASN A 77 -12.43 1.42 -12.58
C ASN A 77 -12.53 0.02 -11.97
N ILE A 78 -11.94 -0.17 -10.78
CA ILE A 78 -11.99 -1.45 -10.06
C ILE A 78 -13.43 -1.80 -9.70
N ASP A 79 -14.21 -0.87 -9.16
CA ASP A 79 -15.61 -1.11 -8.81
C ASP A 79 -16.45 -1.48 -10.04
N PHE A 80 -16.21 -0.82 -11.17
CA PHE A 80 -16.87 -1.17 -12.43
C PHE A 80 -16.48 -2.57 -12.89
N ILE A 81 -15.18 -2.93 -12.87
CA ILE A 81 -14.68 -4.25 -13.25
C ILE A 81 -15.29 -5.33 -12.36
N LEU A 82 -15.32 -5.13 -11.05
CA LEU A 82 -15.92 -6.08 -10.10
C LEU A 82 -17.40 -6.33 -10.42
N GLY A 83 -18.18 -5.27 -10.63
CA GLY A 83 -19.59 -5.39 -11.01
C GLY A 83 -19.80 -6.04 -12.38
N TYR A 84 -18.91 -5.75 -13.35
CA TYR A 84 -18.95 -6.37 -14.67
C TYR A 84 -18.65 -7.86 -14.60
N VAL A 85 -17.59 -8.24 -13.89
CA VAL A 85 -17.15 -9.64 -13.75
C VAL A 85 -18.22 -10.47 -13.01
N ALA A 86 -18.82 -9.93 -11.95
CA ALA A 86 -19.92 -10.61 -11.25
C ALA A 86 -21.11 -10.93 -12.18
N ARG A 87 -21.40 -10.05 -13.14
CA ARG A 87 -22.44 -10.28 -14.17
C ARG A 87 -21.99 -11.23 -15.27
N LEU A 88 -20.69 -11.30 -15.55
CA LEU A 88 -20.12 -12.15 -16.58
C LEU A 88 -20.05 -13.62 -16.15
N LEU A 89 -19.73 -13.90 -14.89
CA LEU A 89 -19.49 -15.25 -14.37
C LEU A 89 -20.61 -16.27 -14.65
N PRO A 90 -21.91 -15.94 -14.55
CA PRO A 90 -22.97 -16.88 -14.93
C PRO A 90 -22.93 -17.31 -16.41
N ALA A 91 -22.40 -16.45 -17.29
CA ALA A 91 -22.25 -16.74 -18.73
C ALA A 91 -20.87 -17.34 -19.05
N ARG A 92 -19.93 -17.29 -18.12
CA ARG A 92 -18.56 -17.80 -18.23
C ARG A 92 -18.20 -18.68 -17.02
N PRO A 93 -18.85 -19.83 -16.83
CA PRO A 93 -18.56 -20.72 -15.70
C PRO A 93 -17.16 -21.35 -15.74
N ASP A 94 -16.47 -21.23 -16.88
CA ASP A 94 -15.08 -21.64 -17.09
C ASP A 94 -14.07 -20.59 -16.58
N LEU A 95 -14.47 -19.32 -16.49
CA LEU A 95 -13.59 -18.23 -16.06
C LEU A 95 -13.35 -18.28 -14.54
N LYS A 96 -12.11 -18.32 -14.15
CA LYS A 96 -11.71 -18.24 -12.75
C LYS A 96 -11.40 -16.78 -12.40
N VAL A 97 -11.88 -16.35 -11.24
CA VAL A 97 -11.64 -14.98 -10.74
C VAL A 97 -11.01 -15.05 -9.38
N ILE A 98 -9.88 -14.36 -9.22
CA ILE A 98 -9.15 -14.22 -7.97
C ILE A 98 -9.13 -12.73 -7.63
N ILE A 99 -9.54 -12.39 -6.43
CA ILE A 99 -9.53 -11.01 -5.92
C ILE A 99 -8.60 -10.95 -4.75
N THR A 100 -7.57 -10.10 -4.82
CA THR A 100 -6.67 -9.87 -3.70
C THR A 100 -7.03 -8.57 -2.98
N SER A 101 -6.88 -8.56 -1.68
CA SER A 101 -7.18 -7.42 -0.83
C SER A 101 -6.31 -7.46 0.41
N ALA A 102 -5.76 -6.32 0.81
CA ALA A 102 -4.97 -6.18 2.05
C ALA A 102 -5.82 -5.81 3.26
N THR A 103 -7.14 -5.64 3.11
CA THR A 103 -8.04 -5.22 4.19
C THR A 103 -8.96 -6.33 4.67
N ILE A 104 -9.52 -6.14 5.85
CA ILE A 104 -10.43 -7.07 6.57
C ILE A 104 -11.79 -7.27 5.84
N ASP A 105 -12.08 -6.52 4.78
CA ASP A 105 -13.35 -6.55 4.03
C ASP A 105 -13.51 -7.76 3.09
N SER A 106 -12.79 -8.86 3.33
CA SER A 106 -12.88 -10.10 2.54
C SER A 106 -14.31 -10.64 2.46
N ASP A 107 -15.08 -10.55 3.56
CA ASP A 107 -16.48 -10.99 3.62
C ASP A 107 -17.38 -10.28 2.62
N ARG A 108 -17.16 -9.01 2.38
CA ARG A 108 -17.94 -8.23 1.41
C ARG A 108 -17.71 -8.70 -0.02
N PHE A 109 -16.46 -8.98 -0.37
CA PHE A 109 -16.13 -9.57 -1.68
C PHE A 109 -16.65 -10.99 -1.80
N ALA A 110 -16.51 -11.81 -0.75
CA ALA A 110 -17.01 -13.17 -0.73
C ALA A 110 -18.55 -13.22 -0.96
N ARG A 111 -19.30 -12.33 -0.33
CA ARG A 111 -20.75 -12.22 -0.56
C ARG A 111 -21.07 -11.73 -1.97
N HIS A 112 -20.34 -10.74 -2.48
CA HIS A 112 -20.57 -10.16 -3.81
C HIS A 112 -20.40 -11.19 -4.93
N PHE A 113 -19.42 -12.08 -4.81
CA PHE A 113 -19.12 -13.15 -5.76
C PHE A 113 -19.68 -14.51 -5.35
N GLY A 114 -20.49 -14.57 -4.32
CA GLY A 114 -21.14 -15.77 -3.84
C GLY A 114 -22.26 -16.25 -4.78
N THR A 115 -22.78 -17.43 -4.48
CA THR A 115 -23.93 -18.00 -5.18
C THR A 115 -25.23 -17.48 -4.56
N TRP A 116 -26.10 -16.92 -5.40
CA TRP A 116 -27.36 -16.32 -4.99
C TRP A 116 -28.53 -17.08 -5.55
N GLU A 117 -29.65 -17.13 -4.82
CA GLU A 117 -30.92 -17.59 -5.34
C GLU A 117 -31.51 -16.50 -6.27
N GLY A 118 -31.33 -16.67 -7.58
CA GLY A 118 -31.68 -15.65 -8.59
C GLY A 118 -30.50 -14.78 -9.03
N ALA A 119 -30.74 -13.48 -9.19
CA ALA A 119 -29.68 -12.54 -9.62
C ALA A 119 -28.68 -12.25 -8.49
N PRO A 120 -27.40 -11.95 -8.81
CA PRO A 120 -26.42 -11.50 -7.82
C PRO A 120 -26.96 -10.31 -7.01
N GLY A 121 -26.86 -10.41 -5.68
CA GLY A 121 -27.39 -9.39 -4.78
C GLY A 121 -28.89 -9.50 -4.47
N SER A 122 -29.53 -10.59 -4.85
CA SER A 122 -30.92 -10.91 -4.43
C SER A 122 -30.98 -11.13 -2.90
N SER A 123 -32.19 -11.34 -2.38
CA SER A 123 -32.42 -11.40 -0.93
C SER A 123 -31.85 -12.65 -0.23
N HIS A 124 -31.44 -13.67 -0.98
CA HIS A 124 -30.97 -14.93 -0.40
C HIS A 124 -29.62 -15.36 -0.99
N LEU A 125 -28.56 -15.25 -0.19
CA LEU A 125 -27.23 -15.77 -0.48
C LEU A 125 -27.21 -17.26 -0.11
N ILE A 126 -26.89 -18.13 -1.08
CA ILE A 126 -26.79 -19.57 -0.86
C ILE A 126 -25.42 -19.88 -0.25
N GLU A 127 -24.35 -19.39 -0.86
CA GLU A 127 -22.99 -19.67 -0.45
C GLU A 127 -22.09 -18.49 -0.82
N PRO A 128 -21.29 -17.95 0.11
CA PRO A 128 -20.26 -16.95 -0.22
C PRO A 128 -19.13 -17.58 -1.04
N ALA A 129 -18.43 -16.78 -1.83
CA ALA A 129 -17.21 -17.23 -2.49
C ALA A 129 -16.16 -17.62 -1.45
N PRO A 130 -15.31 -18.65 -1.72
CA PRO A 130 -14.29 -19.08 -0.78
C PRO A 130 -13.25 -17.97 -0.54
N VAL A 131 -12.85 -17.82 0.71
CA VAL A 131 -11.80 -16.89 1.14
C VAL A 131 -10.56 -17.68 1.53
N ILE A 132 -9.40 -17.27 1.02
CA ILE A 132 -8.10 -17.82 1.40
C ILE A 132 -7.35 -16.72 2.13
N GLU A 133 -7.12 -16.91 3.42
CA GLU A 133 -6.31 -16.00 4.22
C GLU A 133 -4.86 -16.43 4.19
N VAL A 134 -3.99 -15.47 3.86
CA VAL A 134 -2.54 -15.67 3.88
C VAL A 134 -1.95 -14.71 4.90
N SER A 135 -1.56 -15.23 6.06
CA SER A 135 -0.84 -14.45 7.05
C SER A 135 0.65 -14.45 6.70
N GLY A 136 1.18 -13.27 6.40
CA GLY A 136 2.63 -13.06 6.30
C GLY A 136 3.25 -12.88 7.69
N ARG A 137 4.56 -13.17 7.82
CA ARG A 137 5.31 -12.72 8.99
C ARG A 137 5.42 -11.21 8.94
N THR A 138 4.80 -10.52 9.89
CA THR A 138 4.96 -9.07 10.05
C THR A 138 6.21 -8.80 10.87
N TYR A 139 7.00 -7.83 10.45
CA TYR A 139 8.05 -7.28 11.29
C TYR A 139 7.42 -6.40 12.38
N PRO A 140 8.04 -6.27 13.55
CA PRO A 140 7.58 -5.33 14.57
C PRO A 140 7.51 -3.92 13.96
N VAL A 141 6.39 -3.24 14.15
CA VAL A 141 6.19 -1.86 13.68
C VAL A 141 5.90 -1.01 14.91
N GLU A 142 6.78 -0.04 15.15
CA GLU A 142 6.58 1.00 16.16
C GLU A 142 5.97 2.22 15.51
N ILE A 143 4.89 2.75 16.06
CA ILE A 143 4.23 3.95 15.56
C ILE A 143 4.59 5.11 16.47
N ARG A 144 5.26 6.14 15.93
CA ARG A 144 5.63 7.37 16.62
C ARG A 144 4.88 8.54 16.03
N TYR A 145 4.07 9.21 16.83
CA TYR A 145 3.37 10.41 16.41
C TYR A 145 4.15 11.64 16.87
N ARG A 146 4.50 12.53 15.92
CA ARG A 146 5.21 13.79 16.16
C ARG A 146 4.37 14.95 15.61
N PRO A 147 3.68 15.74 16.43
CA PRO A 147 2.91 16.89 15.97
C PRO A 147 3.82 18.02 15.48
N LEU A 148 3.36 18.78 14.46
CA LEU A 148 4.10 19.93 13.90
C LEU A 148 3.93 21.22 14.70
N GLY A 149 3.02 21.27 15.65
CA GLY A 149 2.72 22.46 16.43
C GLY A 149 2.41 22.13 17.88
N PRO A 150 2.22 23.15 18.74
CA PRO A 150 1.93 22.95 20.14
C PRO A 150 0.69 22.09 20.31
N THR A 151 0.83 20.97 20.97
CA THR A 151 -0.29 20.12 21.38
C THR A 151 -1.07 20.91 22.44
N THR A 152 -2.09 21.67 22.02
CA THR A 152 -3.12 22.06 22.96
C THR A 152 -3.77 20.76 23.45
N PRO A 153 -3.83 20.48 24.75
CA PRO A 153 -4.54 19.33 25.25
C PRO A 153 -5.99 19.47 24.79
N SER A 154 -6.32 18.76 23.71
CA SER A 154 -7.67 18.70 23.19
C SER A 154 -8.50 18.02 24.25
N SER A 155 -9.44 18.75 24.83
CA SER A 155 -10.48 18.23 25.72
C SER A 155 -11.46 17.34 24.95
N TYR A 156 -10.96 16.34 24.25
CA TYR A 156 -11.76 15.18 23.84
C TYR A 156 -11.89 14.24 25.04
N THR A 157 -12.49 14.75 26.11
CA THR A 157 -13.11 13.90 27.12
C THR A 157 -14.22 13.12 26.44
N SER A 158 -14.02 11.85 26.40
CA SER A 158 -14.95 10.74 26.25
C SER A 158 -16.42 11.06 26.67
N GLU A 159 -17.18 11.74 25.83
CA GLU A 159 -18.65 11.73 25.93
C GLU A 159 -19.31 10.58 25.16
N ALA A 160 -18.53 9.75 24.48
CA ALA A 160 -19.04 8.58 23.73
C ALA A 160 -19.20 7.31 24.60
N SER A 161 -18.78 7.33 25.89
CA SER A 161 -18.84 6.15 26.75
C SER A 161 -19.95 6.16 27.79
N ALA A 162 -20.83 7.19 27.80
CA ALA A 162 -21.84 7.34 28.86
C ALA A 162 -23.31 7.08 28.42
N GLN A 163 -23.56 6.61 27.21
CA GLN A 163 -24.92 6.38 26.70
C GLN A 163 -25.27 4.93 26.32
N GLN A 164 -24.50 3.94 26.73
CA GLN A 164 -24.85 2.52 26.53
C GLN A 164 -24.71 1.65 27.79
N ALA A 165 -25.19 2.11 28.89
CA ALA A 165 -25.35 1.30 30.12
C ALA A 165 -26.75 1.46 30.67
N ASN A 166 -27.76 0.90 29.99
CA ASN A 166 -29.04 0.53 30.57
C ASN A 166 -29.85 -0.29 29.58
N ASP A 167 -29.53 -1.56 29.48
CA ASP A 167 -30.52 -2.61 29.18
C ASP A 167 -29.99 -3.96 29.72
N PRO A 168 -30.58 -4.52 30.79
CA PRO A 168 -30.16 -5.80 31.33
C PRO A 168 -31.05 -6.89 30.78
N THR A 169 -30.56 -7.64 29.78
CA THR A 169 -30.97 -9.05 29.54
C THR A 169 -30.49 -9.48 28.13
N GLU A 170 -29.35 -10.16 28.11
CA GLU A 170 -29.17 -11.35 27.28
C GLU A 170 -27.78 -11.94 27.57
N THR A 171 -27.80 -13.08 28.22
CA THR A 171 -26.66 -13.98 28.39
C THR A 171 -26.37 -14.68 27.08
N VAL A 172 -25.22 -14.44 26.48
CA VAL A 172 -24.66 -15.26 25.39
C VAL A 172 -23.30 -15.79 25.81
N GLU A 173 -23.19 -17.10 25.76
CA GLU A 173 -22.01 -17.90 26.08
C GLU A 173 -20.78 -17.52 25.26
N THR A 174 -19.68 -17.36 25.96
CA THR A 174 -18.34 -17.17 25.40
C THR A 174 -17.80 -18.47 24.85
N THR A 175 -17.57 -18.52 23.55
CA THR A 175 -16.64 -19.50 22.94
C THR A 175 -15.32 -18.81 22.62
N ASP A 176 -14.25 -19.43 23.09
CA ASP A 176 -12.85 -19.10 22.92
C ASP A 176 -12.50 -18.71 21.48
N VAL A 177 -12.02 -17.47 21.31
CA VAL A 177 -11.28 -17.06 20.11
C VAL A 177 -9.87 -16.71 20.54
N THR A 178 -8.93 -17.51 20.07
CA THR A 178 -7.49 -17.37 20.26
C THR A 178 -7.01 -15.97 19.83
N GLU A 179 -6.37 -15.32 20.77
CA GLU A 179 -5.78 -13.98 20.69
C GLU A 179 -4.76 -13.84 19.55
N SER A 180 -5.11 -13.07 18.53
CA SER A 180 -4.15 -12.21 17.84
C SER A 180 -4.00 -10.96 18.70
N GLY A 181 -2.85 -10.76 19.31
CA GLY A 181 -2.59 -9.69 20.25
C GLY A 181 -2.91 -8.30 19.68
N PRO A 182 -3.42 -7.39 20.49
CA PRO A 182 -3.76 -6.05 20.06
C PRO A 182 -2.49 -5.29 19.65
N MET A 183 -2.56 -4.60 18.51
CA MET A 183 -1.62 -3.57 18.14
C MET A 183 -1.62 -2.51 19.24
N GLN A 184 -0.60 -2.54 20.10
CA GLN A 184 -0.49 -1.64 21.23
C GLN A 184 -0.02 -0.30 20.71
N LEU A 185 -0.92 0.68 20.66
CA LEU A 185 -0.57 2.08 20.46
C LEU A 185 0.12 2.54 21.74
N VAL A 186 1.43 2.58 21.74
CA VAL A 186 2.20 3.19 22.82
C VAL A 186 2.17 4.69 22.58
N LEU A 187 1.25 5.38 23.24
CA LEU A 187 1.30 6.82 23.39
C LEU A 187 2.27 7.09 24.53
N GLU A 188 3.55 7.26 24.22
CA GLU A 188 4.51 7.75 25.19
C GLU A 188 4.17 9.21 25.54
N ASP A 189 4.37 9.55 26.82
CA ASP A 189 4.05 10.88 27.34
C ASP A 189 4.91 11.91 26.59
N PRO A 190 4.31 12.87 25.88
CA PRO A 190 5.07 13.77 24.99
C PRO A 190 6.02 14.72 25.71
N ASP A 191 5.96 14.78 27.02
CA ASP A 191 6.67 15.81 27.80
C ASP A 191 8.12 15.44 28.15
N ASP A 192 8.54 14.17 28.10
CA ASP A 192 9.85 13.76 28.65
C ASP A 192 10.93 13.57 27.56
N GLU A 193 10.60 13.17 26.34
CA GLU A 193 11.60 12.98 25.26
C GLU A 193 11.74 14.17 24.30
N LEU A 194 10.68 14.95 24.08
CA LEU A 194 10.71 16.15 23.23
C LEU A 194 11.65 17.23 23.78
N ALA A 195 11.79 17.32 25.09
CA ALA A 195 12.74 18.24 25.73
C ALA A 195 14.19 17.85 25.49
N THR A 196 14.48 16.58 25.25
CA THR A 196 15.84 16.06 25.03
C THR A 196 16.28 16.21 23.57
N LEU A 197 15.33 16.21 22.62
CA LEU A 197 15.58 16.37 21.18
C LEU A 197 15.54 17.83 20.72
N GLY A 198 15.29 18.78 21.60
CA GLY A 198 15.31 20.22 21.28
C GLY A 198 14.08 20.73 20.53
N TYR A 199 12.99 19.96 20.52
CA TYR A 199 11.68 20.45 20.06
C TYR A 199 11.14 21.43 21.13
N GLY A 200 11.34 22.73 20.90
CA GLY A 200 10.84 23.76 21.78
C GLY A 200 9.31 23.72 21.88
N MET A 201 8.79 23.62 23.10
CA MET A 201 7.37 23.77 23.37
C MET A 201 6.92 25.17 22.95
N GLY A 202 6.32 25.32 21.77
CA GLY A 202 5.64 26.55 21.40
C GLY A 202 5.88 27.17 20.03
N GLU A 203 6.73 26.61 19.17
CA GLU A 203 6.88 27.10 17.80
C GLU A 203 6.31 26.11 16.78
N ASP A 204 5.55 26.61 15.81
CA ASP A 204 5.11 25.82 14.67
C ASP A 204 6.35 25.46 13.84
N ILE A 205 6.60 24.17 13.68
CA ILE A 205 7.71 23.66 12.87
C ILE A 205 7.18 23.41 11.47
N ASP A 206 7.88 23.89 10.44
CA ASP A 206 7.53 23.56 9.05
C ASP A 206 7.78 22.07 8.76
N VAL A 207 7.07 21.58 7.74
CA VAL A 207 7.07 20.15 7.38
C VAL A 207 8.48 19.67 7.00
N GLU A 208 9.23 20.46 6.27
CA GLU A 208 10.59 20.13 5.83
C GLU A 208 11.54 19.99 7.01
N THR A 209 11.46 20.90 7.99
CA THR A 209 12.24 20.82 9.23
C THR A 209 11.87 19.58 10.04
N ALA A 210 10.58 19.29 10.20
CA ALA A 210 10.11 18.09 10.90
C ALA A 210 10.60 16.79 10.26
N ILE A 211 10.62 16.73 8.92
CA ILE A 211 11.15 15.58 8.18
C ILE A 211 12.66 15.45 8.40
N CYS A 212 13.41 16.55 8.38
CA CYS A 212 14.85 16.52 8.67
C CYS A 212 15.14 15.95 10.07
N LEU A 213 14.36 16.38 11.07
CA LEU A 213 14.51 15.88 12.45
C LEU A 213 14.13 14.41 12.57
N ALA A 214 13.06 13.96 11.88
CA ALA A 214 12.68 12.56 11.86
C ALA A 214 13.75 11.69 11.18
N VAL A 215 14.36 12.16 10.11
CA VAL A 215 15.49 11.47 9.45
C VAL A 215 16.69 11.38 10.40
N ASP A 216 16.95 12.42 11.19
CA ASP A 216 18.01 12.39 12.20
C ASP A 216 17.73 11.37 13.31
N GLU A 217 16.51 11.35 13.82
CA GLU A 217 16.05 10.40 14.83
C GLU A 217 16.23 8.96 14.34
N LEU A 218 15.67 8.63 13.18
CA LEU A 218 15.72 7.28 12.62
C LEU A 218 17.15 6.85 12.27
N SER A 219 17.97 7.75 11.72
CA SER A 219 19.38 7.47 11.40
C SER A 219 20.25 7.25 12.64
N ALA A 220 19.84 7.76 13.81
CA ALA A 220 20.55 7.52 15.06
C ALA A 220 20.25 6.15 15.66
N GLU A 221 19.14 5.54 15.30
CA GLU A 221 18.70 4.25 15.84
C GLU A 221 19.26 3.04 15.09
N GLY A 222 19.62 3.19 13.83
CA GLY A 222 20.20 2.12 13.04
C GLY A 222 20.29 2.41 11.56
N ASP A 223 20.89 1.44 10.84
CA ASP A 223 20.99 1.47 9.39
C ASP A 223 19.71 0.94 8.77
N GLY A 224 19.19 1.62 7.75
CA GLY A 224 18.01 1.20 7.03
C GLY A 224 17.52 2.26 6.05
N ASP A 225 16.57 1.88 5.21
CA ASP A 225 15.97 2.79 4.25
C ASP A 225 14.84 3.59 4.89
N ILE A 226 14.75 4.89 4.57
CA ILE A 226 13.69 5.77 5.06
C ILE A 226 12.79 6.14 3.89
N LEU A 227 11.49 5.84 3.98
CA LEU A 227 10.49 6.19 2.99
C LEU A 227 9.61 7.33 3.50
N VAL A 228 9.63 8.46 2.79
CA VAL A 228 8.85 9.66 3.14
C VAL A 228 7.71 9.85 2.15
N PHE A 229 6.46 9.87 2.63
CA PHE A 229 5.28 10.14 1.82
C PHE A 229 4.91 11.61 1.86
N LEU A 230 4.77 12.22 0.71
CA LEU A 230 4.45 13.64 0.53
C LEU A 230 3.28 13.82 -0.44
N PRO A 231 2.50 14.91 -0.31
CA PRO A 231 1.27 15.10 -1.08
C PRO A 231 1.49 15.30 -2.59
N GLY A 232 2.66 15.84 -3.00
CA GLY A 232 2.87 16.13 -4.41
C GLY A 232 4.33 16.35 -4.82
N GLU A 233 4.54 16.50 -6.14
CA GLU A 233 5.88 16.67 -6.75
C GLU A 233 6.63 17.88 -6.18
N ARG A 234 5.92 18.98 -5.90
CA ARG A 234 6.55 20.18 -5.35
C ARG A 234 7.11 19.91 -3.97
N ASP A 235 6.30 19.31 -3.10
CA ASP A 235 6.69 19.01 -1.73
C ASP A 235 7.86 18.01 -1.70
N ILE A 236 7.88 17.05 -2.63
CA ILE A 236 9.00 16.10 -2.80
C ILE A 236 10.29 16.84 -3.13
N ARG A 237 10.26 17.81 -4.04
CA ARG A 237 11.45 18.57 -4.45
C ARG A 237 11.92 19.54 -3.37
N ASP A 238 10.99 20.21 -2.71
CA ASP A 238 11.31 21.15 -1.63
C ASP A 238 11.94 20.38 -0.45
N THR A 239 11.40 19.22 -0.10
CA THR A 239 11.96 18.31 0.92
C THR A 239 13.31 17.72 0.52
N GLU A 240 13.52 17.33 -0.75
CA GLU A 240 14.81 16.88 -1.26
C GLU A 240 15.87 17.95 -1.06
N ALA A 241 15.57 19.21 -1.41
CA ALA A 241 16.49 20.33 -1.25
C ALA A 241 16.80 20.59 0.23
N ALA A 242 15.80 20.56 1.11
CA ALA A 242 15.96 20.75 2.54
C ALA A 242 16.83 19.65 3.17
N LEU A 243 16.58 18.40 2.84
CA LEU A 243 17.37 17.25 3.31
C LEU A 243 18.82 17.32 2.83
N LEU A 244 19.07 17.67 1.56
CA LEU A 244 20.42 17.84 1.04
C LEU A 244 21.20 18.93 1.76
N ASP A 245 20.58 20.06 2.09
CA ASP A 245 21.22 21.14 2.83
C ASP A 245 21.43 20.77 4.30
N HIS A 246 20.46 20.09 4.92
CA HIS A 246 20.56 19.61 6.29
C HIS A 246 21.73 18.63 6.48
N LEU A 247 21.84 17.63 5.62
CA LEU A 247 22.92 16.63 5.66
C LEU A 247 24.31 17.24 5.39
N LYS A 248 24.43 18.21 4.46
CA LYS A 248 25.67 18.95 4.24
C LYS A 248 26.10 19.76 5.48
N GLY A 249 25.11 20.31 6.20
CA GLY A 249 25.35 21.05 7.45
C GLY A 249 25.90 20.18 8.58
N ARG A 250 25.48 18.94 8.68
CA ARG A 250 25.98 17.96 9.68
C ARG A 250 27.43 17.60 9.44
N GLY A 251 27.86 17.39 8.21
CA GLY A 251 29.26 17.07 7.89
C GLY A 251 30.27 18.15 8.27
N ARG A 252 29.81 19.38 8.49
CA ARG A 252 30.67 20.50 8.97
C ARG A 252 30.75 20.59 10.50
N ARG A 253 29.80 19.99 11.24
CA ARG A 253 29.77 20.05 12.72
C ARG A 253 30.38 18.82 13.40
N ALA A 254 30.44 17.69 12.69
CA ALA A 254 30.97 16.44 13.24
C ALA A 254 32.48 16.39 13.11
N GLY A 255 33.16 16.97 14.10
CA GLY A 255 34.57 16.66 14.39
C GLY A 255 34.75 15.39 15.20
N ASP A 256 33.70 14.55 15.37
CA ASP A 256 33.70 13.32 16.13
C ASP A 256 33.36 12.11 15.25
N ASP A 257 34.18 11.11 15.31
CA ASP A 257 34.48 9.99 14.43
C ASP A 257 33.50 8.78 14.60
N LYS A 258 32.22 9.01 14.90
CA LYS A 258 31.23 7.93 15.06
C LYS A 258 29.83 8.34 14.58
N GLY A 259 29.62 8.40 13.31
CA GLY A 259 28.30 8.56 12.69
C GLY A 259 28.40 8.38 11.18
N ALA A 260 27.31 7.96 10.53
CA ALA A 260 27.23 7.86 9.08
C ALA A 260 27.76 9.15 8.42
N HIS A 261 28.69 9.03 7.49
CA HIS A 261 29.21 10.18 6.78
C HIS A 261 28.09 10.78 5.89
N PRO A 262 27.98 12.12 5.77
CA PRO A 262 27.00 12.76 4.87
C PRO A 262 27.06 12.32 3.41
N GLY A 263 28.11 11.60 3.02
CA GLY A 263 28.30 11.00 1.69
C GLY A 263 27.69 9.61 1.52
N ASP A 264 27.18 9.02 2.60
CA ASP A 264 26.66 7.64 2.60
C ASP A 264 25.13 7.59 2.44
N ILE A 265 24.43 8.73 2.50
CA ILE A 265 22.98 8.80 2.33
C ILE A 265 22.66 9.29 0.92
N GLU A 266 21.96 8.46 0.16
CA GLU A 266 21.41 8.83 -1.14
C GLU A 266 19.95 9.23 -1.01
N ILE A 267 19.56 10.41 -1.53
CA ILE A 267 18.18 10.88 -1.55
C ILE A 267 17.62 10.66 -2.96
N LEU A 268 16.54 9.90 -3.05
CA LEU A 268 15.91 9.53 -4.31
C LEU A 268 14.47 10.05 -4.36
N PRO A 269 14.21 11.18 -5.05
CA PRO A 269 12.85 11.64 -5.25
C PRO A 269 12.08 10.68 -6.17
N LEU A 270 10.83 10.34 -5.80
CA LEU A 270 9.96 9.47 -6.60
C LEU A 270 8.62 10.14 -6.87
N TYR A 271 8.33 10.47 -8.13
CA TYR A 271 7.05 11.03 -8.58
C TYR A 271 6.75 10.65 -10.03
N ALA A 272 5.49 10.82 -10.44
CA ALA A 272 4.96 10.26 -11.70
C ALA A 272 5.62 10.77 -12.99
N ARG A 273 6.21 11.99 -12.97
CA ARG A 273 6.83 12.61 -14.16
C ARG A 273 8.28 12.19 -14.41
N LEU A 274 8.88 11.47 -13.49
CA LEU A 274 10.23 10.92 -13.70
C LEU A 274 10.23 9.93 -14.87
N THR A 275 11.35 9.82 -15.55
CA THR A 275 11.56 8.80 -16.57
C THR A 275 11.52 7.40 -15.95
N ALA A 276 11.25 6.38 -16.77
CA ALA A 276 11.22 5.00 -16.28
C ALA A 276 12.56 4.58 -15.64
N ALA A 277 13.68 5.06 -16.15
CA ALA A 277 15.00 4.78 -15.61
C ALA A 277 15.20 5.42 -14.23
N GLU A 278 14.80 6.68 -14.06
CA GLU A 278 14.85 7.36 -12.76
C GLU A 278 13.95 6.69 -11.73
N GLN A 279 12.74 6.29 -12.12
CA GLN A 279 11.83 5.55 -11.24
C GLN A 279 12.38 4.17 -10.87
N HIS A 280 13.12 3.51 -11.76
CA HIS A 280 13.69 2.19 -11.50
C HIS A 280 14.86 2.25 -10.52
N ARG A 281 15.56 3.38 -10.46
CA ARG A 281 16.70 3.58 -9.58
C ARG A 281 16.41 3.32 -8.10
N VAL A 282 15.17 3.57 -7.66
CA VAL A 282 14.74 3.29 -6.28
C VAL A 282 14.77 1.79 -5.93
N PHE A 283 14.75 0.91 -6.93
CA PHE A 283 14.79 -0.54 -6.74
C PHE A 283 16.19 -1.15 -6.97
N GLU A 284 17.17 -0.33 -7.32
CA GLU A 284 18.55 -0.78 -7.46
C GLU A 284 19.19 -0.98 -6.07
N PRO A 285 20.12 -1.92 -5.93
CA PRO A 285 20.84 -2.09 -4.67
C PRO A 285 21.60 -0.80 -4.31
N HIS A 286 21.27 -0.21 -3.19
CA HIS A 286 21.97 0.94 -2.63
C HIS A 286 23.14 0.47 -1.75
N ARG A 287 24.16 1.30 -1.60
CA ARG A 287 25.38 0.97 -0.83
C ARG A 287 25.21 1.30 0.64
#